data_ddda0f7eab8acc2d28154efb1baf5420
#
_entry.id   ddda0f7eab8acc2d28154efb1baf5420
#
_cell.length_a   1.000
_cell.length_b   1.000
_cell.length_c   1.000
_cell.angle_alpha   90.00
_cell.angle_beta   90.00
_cell.angle_gamma   90.00
#
_symmetry.space_group_name_H-M   'P 1'
#
loop_
_entity.id
_entity.type
_entity.pdbx_description
1 polymer ?
#
loop_
_entity_poly.entity_id
_entity_poly.type
_entity_poly.pdbx_seq_one_letter_code
_entity_poly.pdbx_strand_id
1 'polypeptide(L)'
;MKRIVKGAAPSDLLKYRLTKGATYADYRPKESLKKSLLIEQGYICCFCMQRISESNMEVAHWEPIDVNPSRQLDYKNHLASCGGNRGQPLRLQHCNPRQGNIVLTINPADPHRNCEDSIKYRNNGEIYSDNEDIHNDLSNTLNLNMQPLVKNRQNTLITVVQELNKLFPNKTWSRSEIEKRISEWSSKNTNGHYGEYCQFVIYHLRKRR
;
A
#
# COMPACT_ATOMS: atom_id res chain seq x y z
N MET A 1 2.34 -4.06 3.28
CA MET A 1 2.32 -3.48 1.91
C MET A 1 1.98 -4.58 0.91
N LYS A 2 1.43 -4.20 -0.23
CA LYS A 2 1.19 -5.08 -1.38
C LYS A 2 2.17 -4.73 -2.48
N ARG A 3 2.75 -5.73 -3.16
CA ARG A 3 3.59 -5.50 -4.34
C ARG A 3 2.79 -4.77 -5.43
N ILE A 4 3.40 -3.75 -6.01
CA ILE A 4 2.83 -2.93 -7.09
C ILE A 4 3.61 -3.21 -8.37
N VAL A 5 2.92 -3.62 -9.42
CA VAL A 5 3.51 -3.77 -10.75
C VAL A 5 3.20 -2.50 -11.52
N LYS A 6 4.24 -1.72 -11.81
CA LYS A 6 4.10 -0.46 -12.56
C LYS A 6 3.78 -0.73 -14.02
N GLY A 7 2.71 -0.10 -14.50
CA GLY A 7 2.33 -0.08 -15.90
C GLY A 7 2.96 1.06 -16.68
N ALA A 8 2.37 1.39 -17.82
CA ALA A 8 2.78 2.54 -18.65
C ALA A 8 2.39 3.87 -17.97
N ALA A 9 3.28 4.84 -18.07
CA ALA A 9 2.99 6.20 -17.61
C ALA A 9 1.86 6.83 -18.44
N PRO A 10 1.00 7.66 -17.84
CA PRO A 10 0.00 8.43 -18.58
C PRO A 10 0.64 9.29 -19.68
N SER A 11 0.00 9.35 -20.84
CA SER A 11 0.53 10.04 -22.02
C SER A 11 0.72 11.54 -21.81
N ASP A 12 -0.13 12.16 -21.01
CA ASP A 12 -0.04 13.59 -20.65
C ASP A 12 1.17 13.86 -19.74
N LEU A 13 1.47 12.96 -18.78
CA LEU A 13 2.69 13.05 -17.97
C LEU A 13 3.95 12.91 -18.85
N LEU A 14 3.95 11.94 -19.79
CA LEU A 14 5.08 11.77 -20.72
C LEU A 14 5.31 13.00 -21.57
N LYS A 15 4.25 13.61 -22.11
CA LYS A 15 4.32 14.85 -22.90
C LYS A 15 4.83 16.01 -22.05
N TYR A 16 4.30 16.16 -20.83
CA TYR A 16 4.68 17.25 -19.94
C TYR A 16 6.17 17.18 -19.55
N ARG A 17 6.72 15.98 -19.33
CA ARG A 17 8.16 15.80 -19.02
C ARG A 17 9.11 16.36 -20.09
N LEU A 18 8.66 16.54 -21.33
CA LEU A 18 9.46 17.11 -22.41
C LEU A 18 9.49 18.65 -22.37
N THR A 19 8.67 19.27 -21.54
CA THR A 19 8.63 20.72 -21.38
C THR A 19 9.87 21.19 -20.61
N LYS A 20 10.56 22.21 -21.14
CA LYS A 20 11.72 22.80 -20.45
C LYS A 20 11.31 23.36 -19.09
N GLY A 21 12.02 22.94 -18.05
CA GLY A 21 11.73 23.39 -16.67
C GLY A 21 10.49 22.73 -16.04
N ALA A 22 9.97 21.65 -16.62
CA ALA A 22 8.82 20.95 -16.05
C ALA A 22 9.05 20.49 -14.62
N THR A 23 8.12 20.80 -13.71
CA THR A 23 8.14 20.37 -12.31
C THR A 23 6.87 19.62 -11.95
N TYR A 24 6.93 18.79 -10.91
CA TYR A 24 5.72 18.13 -10.41
C TYR A 24 4.73 19.12 -9.78
N ALA A 25 5.23 20.21 -9.20
CA ALA A 25 4.40 21.27 -8.64
C ALA A 25 3.48 21.91 -9.69
N ASP A 26 3.98 22.12 -10.90
CA ASP A 26 3.27 22.78 -12.00
C ASP A 26 2.50 21.82 -12.91
N TYR A 27 2.74 20.50 -12.78
CA TYR A 27 2.02 19.50 -13.58
C TYR A 27 0.52 19.53 -13.30
N ARG A 28 -0.26 19.83 -14.34
CA ARG A 28 -1.74 19.85 -14.33
C ARG A 28 -2.27 19.37 -15.70
N PRO A 29 -3.42 18.67 -15.73
CA PRO A 29 -4.15 18.13 -14.57
C PRO A 29 -3.49 16.85 -14.02
N LYS A 30 -3.74 16.52 -12.76
CA LYS A 30 -3.17 15.31 -12.09
C LYS A 30 -4.14 14.11 -12.10
N GLU A 31 -5.32 14.26 -12.67
CA GLU A 31 -6.40 13.26 -12.62
C GLU A 31 -5.99 11.96 -13.33
N SER A 32 -5.38 12.04 -14.51
CA SER A 32 -4.90 10.87 -15.26
C SER A 32 -3.82 10.11 -14.49
N LEU A 33 -2.89 10.82 -13.86
CA LEU A 33 -1.87 10.23 -13.00
C LEU A 33 -2.51 9.52 -11.80
N LYS A 34 -3.40 10.18 -11.07
CA LYS A 34 -4.10 9.60 -9.92
C LYS A 34 -4.87 8.35 -10.31
N LYS A 35 -5.65 8.42 -11.40
CA LYS A 35 -6.43 7.29 -11.93
C LYS A 35 -5.55 6.11 -12.29
N SER A 36 -4.43 6.32 -12.96
CA SER A 36 -3.48 5.25 -13.32
C SER A 36 -2.90 4.58 -12.08
N LEU A 37 -2.47 5.36 -11.07
CA LEU A 37 -1.95 4.84 -9.82
C LEU A 37 -3.00 4.05 -9.02
N LEU A 38 -4.25 4.54 -8.96
CA LEU A 38 -5.36 3.84 -8.29
C LEU A 38 -5.65 2.49 -8.95
N ILE A 39 -5.74 2.46 -10.28
CA ILE A 39 -5.98 1.22 -11.04
C ILE A 39 -4.85 0.22 -10.82
N GLU A 40 -3.59 0.66 -10.89
CA GLU A 40 -2.43 -0.21 -10.62
C GLU A 40 -2.50 -0.83 -9.23
N GLN A 41 -2.79 -0.01 -8.22
CA GLN A 41 -2.79 -0.41 -6.81
C GLN A 41 -4.09 -1.07 -6.35
N GLY A 42 -5.09 -1.23 -7.23
CA GLY A 42 -6.38 -1.81 -6.84
C GLY A 42 -7.08 -1.01 -5.75
N TYR A 43 -6.94 0.32 -5.79
CA TYR A 43 -7.59 1.29 -4.91
C TYR A 43 -7.25 1.11 -3.42
N ILE A 44 -6.02 0.69 -3.13
CA ILE A 44 -5.49 0.65 -1.76
C ILE A 44 -4.21 1.49 -1.65
N CYS A 45 -4.00 2.09 -0.49
CA CYS A 45 -2.79 2.85 -0.17
C CYS A 45 -1.54 1.95 -0.30
N CYS A 46 -0.51 2.43 -0.98
CA CYS A 46 0.75 1.72 -1.19
C CYS A 46 1.43 1.28 0.13
N PHE A 47 1.21 2.01 1.21
CA PHE A 47 1.83 1.75 2.50
C PHE A 47 0.92 0.96 3.46
N CYS A 48 -0.21 1.51 3.87
CA CYS A 48 -1.06 0.90 4.90
C CYS A 48 -2.13 -0.05 4.35
N MET A 49 -2.41 -0.03 3.03
CA MET A 49 -3.45 -0.82 2.35
C MET A 49 -4.90 -0.47 2.73
N GLN A 50 -5.16 0.72 3.32
CA GLN A 50 -6.52 1.25 3.44
C GLN A 50 -7.09 1.58 2.07
N ARG A 51 -8.42 1.57 1.95
CA ARG A 51 -9.14 2.04 0.77
C ARG A 51 -8.80 3.50 0.46
N ILE A 52 -8.48 3.76 -0.79
CA ILE A 52 -8.29 5.10 -1.33
C ILE A 52 -9.12 5.29 -2.58
N SER A 53 -9.45 6.55 -2.84
CA SER A 53 -10.16 7.03 -4.01
C SER A 53 -9.47 8.28 -4.55
N GLU A 54 -9.90 8.78 -5.68
CA GLU A 54 -9.34 9.98 -6.27
C GLU A 54 -9.45 11.21 -5.34
N SER A 55 -10.51 11.29 -4.53
CA SER A 55 -10.79 12.41 -3.62
C SER A 55 -9.98 12.37 -2.32
N ASN A 56 -9.49 11.17 -1.89
CA ASN A 56 -8.82 11.01 -0.59
C ASN A 56 -7.39 10.46 -0.68
N MET A 57 -6.82 10.42 -1.89
CA MET A 57 -5.45 10.01 -2.10
C MET A 57 -4.50 11.20 -2.33
N GLU A 58 -3.24 10.96 -2.06
CA GLU A 58 -2.11 11.80 -2.45
C GLU A 58 -1.17 11.01 -3.36
N VAL A 59 -0.48 11.69 -4.27
CA VAL A 59 0.65 11.10 -4.99
C VAL A 59 1.87 11.20 -4.09
N ALA A 60 2.36 10.05 -3.66
CA ALA A 60 3.61 9.93 -2.93
C ALA A 60 4.78 9.72 -3.91
N HIS A 61 5.92 10.32 -3.62
CA HIS A 61 7.18 10.03 -4.30
C HIS A 61 7.97 9.09 -3.40
N TRP A 62 8.30 7.89 -3.89
CA TRP A 62 9.08 6.94 -3.09
C TRP A 62 10.46 7.51 -2.72
N GLU A 63 11.17 8.07 -3.70
CA GLU A 63 12.27 9.00 -3.47
C GLU A 63 11.70 10.41 -3.41
N PRO A 64 11.73 11.09 -2.24
CA PRO A 64 11.17 12.42 -2.08
C PRO A 64 11.77 13.43 -3.05
N ILE A 65 10.97 14.40 -3.47
CA ILE A 65 11.38 15.44 -4.47
C ILE A 65 12.61 16.20 -3.97
N ASP A 66 12.64 16.56 -2.69
CA ASP A 66 13.75 17.33 -2.11
C ASP A 66 15.06 16.52 -2.07
N VAL A 67 14.98 15.19 -2.04
CA VAL A 67 16.14 14.29 -2.06
C VAL A 67 16.59 14.01 -3.50
N ASN A 68 15.65 13.77 -4.40
CA ASN A 68 15.93 13.45 -5.79
C ASN A 68 15.01 14.22 -6.75
N PRO A 69 15.26 15.54 -6.98
CA PRO A 69 14.43 16.38 -7.86
C PRO A 69 14.34 15.85 -9.30
N SER A 70 15.36 15.13 -9.78
CA SER A 70 15.38 14.59 -11.14
C SER A 70 14.31 13.54 -11.39
N ARG A 71 13.80 12.88 -10.32
CA ARG A 71 12.75 11.85 -10.39
C ARG A 71 11.35 12.35 -10.06
N GLN A 72 11.16 13.67 -9.93
CA GLN A 72 9.87 14.23 -9.54
C GLN A 72 8.73 13.95 -10.55
N LEU A 73 9.05 13.75 -11.82
CA LEU A 73 8.10 13.39 -12.88
C LEU A 73 8.30 11.94 -13.39
N ASP A 74 9.11 11.15 -12.71
CA ASP A 74 9.27 9.73 -13.05
C ASP A 74 8.09 8.93 -12.52
N TYR A 75 7.28 8.37 -13.45
CA TYR A 75 6.10 7.57 -13.09
C TYR A 75 6.45 6.36 -12.20
N LYS A 76 7.65 5.78 -12.36
CA LYS A 76 8.10 4.67 -11.52
C LYS A 76 8.38 5.09 -10.07
N ASN A 77 8.56 6.40 -9.83
CA ASN A 77 8.71 6.98 -8.51
C ASN A 77 7.39 7.40 -7.86
N HIS A 78 6.26 7.37 -8.61
CA HIS A 78 4.96 7.79 -8.11
C HIS A 78 4.16 6.62 -7.57
N LEU A 79 3.53 6.81 -6.41
CA LEU A 79 2.67 5.85 -5.72
C LEU A 79 1.38 6.55 -5.25
N ALA A 80 0.27 5.82 -5.16
CA ALA A 80 -0.94 6.32 -4.52
C ALA A 80 -0.90 6.03 -3.03
N SER A 81 -0.92 7.06 -2.21
CA SER A 81 -0.98 6.99 -0.75
C SER A 81 -2.28 7.60 -0.24
N CYS A 82 -2.75 7.16 0.94
CA CYS A 82 -3.79 7.89 1.66
C CYS A 82 -3.25 9.21 2.22
N GLY A 83 -4.13 10.13 2.58
CA GLY A 83 -3.78 11.42 3.19
C GLY A 83 -3.14 11.33 4.58
N GLY A 84 -3.09 10.13 5.18
CA GLY A 84 -2.26 9.81 6.35
C GLY A 84 -2.42 10.75 7.54
N ASN A 85 -3.61 11.33 7.76
CA ASN A 85 -3.89 12.34 8.78
C ASN A 85 -3.05 13.62 8.59
N ARG A 86 -2.79 14.04 7.34
CA ARG A 86 -2.11 15.31 7.05
C ARG A 86 -2.78 16.47 7.80
N GLY A 87 -1.95 17.36 8.35
CA GLY A 87 -2.42 18.49 9.16
C GLY A 87 -2.59 18.18 10.65
N GLN A 88 -2.60 16.91 11.05
CA GLN A 88 -2.55 16.52 12.46
C GLN A 88 -1.10 16.58 13.00
N PRO A 89 -0.90 16.62 14.32
CA PRO A 89 0.44 16.49 14.91
C PRO A 89 1.20 15.29 14.37
N LEU A 90 2.53 15.41 14.17
CA LEU A 90 3.36 14.40 13.50
C LEU A 90 3.19 12.98 14.09
N ARG A 91 3.01 12.85 15.42
CA ARG A 91 2.78 11.55 16.09
C ARG A 91 1.49 10.84 15.66
N LEU A 92 0.51 11.59 15.10
CA LEU A 92 -0.76 11.07 14.60
C LEU A 92 -0.76 10.88 13.09
N GLN A 93 0.27 11.35 12.38
CA GLN A 93 0.39 11.14 10.95
C GLN A 93 0.96 9.75 10.64
N HIS A 94 0.62 9.24 9.45
CA HIS A 94 1.15 7.98 8.93
C HIS A 94 1.30 8.04 7.40
N CYS A 95 1.90 7.04 6.78
CA CYS A 95 2.11 6.96 5.33
C CYS A 95 2.87 8.16 4.77
N ASN A 96 2.45 8.70 3.61
CA ASN A 96 3.15 9.77 2.91
C ASN A 96 3.39 11.04 3.77
N PRO A 97 2.42 11.59 4.51
CA PRO A 97 2.68 12.75 5.37
C PRO A 97 3.74 12.50 6.44
N ARG A 98 3.79 11.28 6.97
CA ARG A 98 4.77 10.90 8.01
C ARG A 98 6.15 10.60 7.41
N GLN A 99 6.21 10.05 6.19
CA GLN A 99 7.46 9.80 5.46
C GLN A 99 8.28 11.09 5.30
N GLY A 100 7.62 12.20 4.93
CA GLY A 100 8.33 13.45 4.65
C GLY A 100 9.42 13.27 3.59
N ASN A 101 10.63 13.69 3.91
CA ASN A 101 11.80 13.61 3.02
C ASN A 101 12.72 12.40 3.30
N ILE A 102 12.21 11.37 3.97
CA ILE A 102 12.99 10.17 4.25
C ILE A 102 12.87 9.19 3.09
N VAL A 103 14.01 8.75 2.54
CA VAL A 103 14.07 7.66 1.55
C VAL A 103 13.89 6.35 2.29
N LEU A 104 12.89 5.56 1.87
CA LEU A 104 12.60 4.26 2.48
C LEU A 104 13.52 3.17 1.93
N THR A 105 13.90 2.22 2.78
CA THR A 105 14.62 1.01 2.39
C THR A 105 13.73 0.07 1.56
N ILE A 106 12.42 0.05 1.86
CA ILE A 106 11.46 -0.81 1.18
C ILE A 106 10.67 -0.03 0.12
N ASN A 107 10.66 -0.57 -1.11
CA ASN A 107 9.86 -0.03 -2.21
C ASN A 107 8.79 -1.04 -2.63
N PRO A 108 7.49 -0.72 -2.49
CA PRO A 108 6.44 -1.63 -2.92
C PRO A 108 6.36 -1.81 -4.45
N ALA A 109 6.99 -0.92 -5.21
CA ALA A 109 7.06 -0.98 -6.68
C ALA A 109 8.43 -1.41 -7.22
N ASP A 110 9.31 -1.95 -6.38
CA ASP A 110 10.59 -2.48 -6.82
C ASP A 110 10.38 -3.68 -7.76
N PRO A 111 10.87 -3.64 -9.02
CA PRO A 111 10.71 -4.74 -9.96
C PRO A 111 11.51 -5.98 -9.56
N HIS A 112 12.61 -5.80 -8.81
CA HIS A 112 13.57 -6.86 -8.46
C HIS A 112 13.31 -7.48 -7.09
N ARG A 113 12.61 -6.78 -6.18
CA ARG A 113 12.33 -7.22 -4.82
C ARG A 113 10.83 -7.21 -4.55
N ASN A 114 10.33 -8.33 -4.07
CA ASN A 114 8.96 -8.37 -3.60
C ASN A 114 8.90 -7.90 -2.14
N CYS A 115 8.33 -6.72 -1.91
CA CYS A 115 8.19 -6.17 -0.56
C CYS A 115 7.43 -7.10 0.40
N GLU A 116 6.55 -7.97 -0.14
CA GLU A 116 5.74 -8.90 0.66
C GLU A 116 6.60 -9.93 1.39
N ASP A 117 7.77 -10.28 0.85
CA ASP A 117 8.66 -11.29 1.43
C ASP A 117 9.42 -10.77 2.66
N SER A 118 9.60 -9.45 2.75
CA SER A 118 10.29 -8.78 3.87
C SER A 118 9.35 -8.32 4.97
N ILE A 119 8.03 -8.41 4.76
CA ILE A 119 7.04 -7.89 5.71
C ILE A 119 6.32 -9.03 6.41
N LYS A 120 6.26 -8.92 7.73
CA LYS A 120 5.59 -9.87 8.61
C LYS A 120 4.55 -9.16 9.46
N TYR A 121 3.62 -9.94 10.02
CA TYR A 121 2.56 -9.43 10.88
C TYR A 121 2.41 -10.26 12.14
N ARG A 122 2.14 -9.59 13.27
CA ARG A 122 1.79 -10.22 14.53
C ARG A 122 0.28 -10.45 14.61
N ASN A 123 -0.15 -11.37 15.47
CA ASN A 123 -1.57 -11.66 15.68
C ASN A 123 -2.35 -10.44 16.24
N ASN A 124 -1.66 -9.54 16.94
CA ASN A 124 -2.23 -8.30 17.44
C ASN A 124 -2.37 -7.20 16.37
N GLY A 125 -2.13 -7.49 15.09
CA GLY A 125 -2.29 -6.54 13.99
C GLY A 125 -1.05 -5.66 13.72
N GLU A 126 0.03 -5.79 14.46
CA GLU A 126 1.27 -5.07 14.20
C GLU A 126 1.97 -5.59 12.95
N ILE A 127 2.62 -4.67 12.22
CA ILE A 127 3.47 -4.95 11.08
C ILE A 127 4.94 -4.84 11.50
N TYR A 128 5.79 -5.74 11.02
CA TYR A 128 7.21 -5.74 11.32
C TYR A 128 8.04 -6.37 10.19
N SER A 129 9.35 -6.27 10.30
CA SER A 129 10.33 -6.98 9.47
C SER A 129 11.45 -7.52 10.36
N ASP A 130 12.11 -8.61 9.93
CA ASP A 130 13.35 -9.08 10.57
C ASP A 130 14.56 -8.22 10.14
N ASN A 131 14.47 -7.49 9.04
CA ASN A 131 15.44 -6.48 8.66
C ASN A 131 15.14 -5.20 9.43
N GLU A 132 16.12 -4.70 10.21
CA GLU A 132 15.97 -3.57 11.11
C GLU A 132 15.63 -2.27 10.39
N ASP A 133 16.24 -2.00 9.23
CA ASP A 133 15.97 -0.78 8.46
C ASP A 133 14.54 -0.77 7.94
N ILE A 134 14.08 -1.91 7.38
CA ILE A 134 12.69 -2.07 6.95
C ILE A 134 11.73 -1.98 8.13
N HIS A 135 12.08 -2.58 9.28
CA HIS A 135 11.27 -2.47 10.49
C HIS A 135 11.12 -1.02 10.95
N ASN A 136 12.22 -0.25 10.91
CA ASN A 136 12.21 1.18 11.23
C ASN A 136 11.35 1.98 10.25
N ASP A 137 11.45 1.68 8.95
CA ASP A 137 10.58 2.29 7.93
C ASP A 137 9.10 2.08 8.23
N LEU A 138 8.71 0.84 8.54
CA LEU A 138 7.32 0.47 8.80
C LEU A 138 6.78 1.11 10.10
N SER A 139 7.58 1.07 11.17
CA SER A 139 7.12 1.41 12.53
C SER A 139 7.28 2.89 12.85
N ASN A 140 8.41 3.50 12.47
CA ASN A 140 8.76 4.87 12.84
C ASN A 140 8.56 5.85 11.70
N THR A 141 9.14 5.58 10.51
CA THR A 141 9.08 6.50 9.38
C THR A 141 7.67 6.58 8.81
N LEU A 142 6.99 5.46 8.62
CA LEU A 142 5.63 5.41 8.09
C LEU A 142 4.54 5.34 9.17
N ASN A 143 4.91 5.08 10.43
CA ASN A 143 4.02 4.95 11.59
C ASN A 143 2.85 3.97 11.33
N LEU A 144 3.14 2.82 10.71
CA LEU A 144 2.09 1.86 10.36
C LEU A 144 1.58 1.05 11.56
N ASN A 145 2.21 1.15 12.72
CA ASN A 145 1.78 0.53 13.97
C ASN A 145 0.93 1.47 14.86
N MET A 146 0.48 2.61 14.34
CA MET A 146 -0.49 3.43 15.07
C MET A 146 -1.78 2.65 15.33
N GLN A 147 -2.40 2.87 16.50
CA GLN A 147 -3.52 2.07 17.00
C GLN A 147 -4.70 1.91 16.02
N PRO A 148 -5.19 2.96 15.32
CA PRO A 148 -6.26 2.78 14.36
C PRO A 148 -5.92 1.80 13.23
N LEU A 149 -4.68 1.84 12.70
CA LEU A 149 -4.25 0.92 11.64
C LEU A 149 -4.12 -0.52 12.14
N VAL A 150 -3.59 -0.69 13.35
CA VAL A 150 -3.50 -2.00 14.01
C VAL A 150 -4.90 -2.59 14.19
N LYS A 151 -5.83 -1.82 14.77
CA LYS A 151 -7.20 -2.26 14.99
C LYS A 151 -7.95 -2.58 13.70
N ASN A 152 -7.78 -1.77 12.66
CA ASN A 152 -8.42 -2.02 11.37
C ASN A 152 -7.93 -3.33 10.73
N ARG A 153 -6.61 -3.61 10.78
CA ARG A 153 -6.08 -4.91 10.34
C ARG A 153 -6.70 -6.08 11.11
N GLN A 154 -6.77 -5.98 12.45
CA GLN A 154 -7.40 -7.01 13.28
C GLN A 154 -8.86 -7.23 12.91
N ASN A 155 -9.65 -6.17 12.81
CA ASN A 155 -11.07 -6.24 12.47
C ASN A 155 -11.28 -6.91 11.10
N THR A 156 -10.46 -6.58 10.11
CA THR A 156 -10.52 -7.22 8.79
C THR A 156 -10.29 -8.73 8.90
N LEU A 157 -9.28 -9.18 9.64
CA LEU A 157 -9.03 -10.61 9.82
C LEU A 157 -10.16 -11.30 10.58
N ILE A 158 -10.69 -10.67 11.62
CA ILE A 158 -11.84 -11.21 12.40
C ILE A 158 -13.03 -11.43 11.47
N THR A 159 -13.37 -10.45 10.61
CA THR A 159 -14.47 -10.59 9.65
C THR A 159 -14.25 -11.78 8.71
N VAL A 160 -13.05 -11.92 8.15
CA VAL A 160 -12.73 -13.06 7.26
C VAL A 160 -12.83 -14.39 7.96
N VAL A 161 -12.35 -14.49 9.19
CA VAL A 161 -12.45 -15.71 10.01
C VAL A 161 -13.91 -16.04 10.34
N GLN A 162 -14.71 -15.02 10.66
CA GLN A 162 -16.15 -15.22 10.93
C GLN A 162 -16.90 -15.70 9.68
N GLU A 163 -16.60 -15.15 8.50
CA GLU A 163 -17.17 -15.63 7.24
C GLU A 163 -16.80 -17.08 6.97
N LEU A 164 -15.54 -17.46 7.15
CA LEU A 164 -15.09 -18.84 6.99
C LEU A 164 -15.78 -19.78 7.97
N ASN A 165 -15.94 -19.39 9.22
CA ASN A 165 -16.65 -20.19 10.23
C ASN A 165 -18.14 -20.36 9.92
N LYS A 166 -18.78 -19.34 9.31
CA LYS A 166 -20.19 -19.45 8.85
C LYS A 166 -20.33 -20.43 7.67
N LEU A 167 -19.37 -20.40 6.75
CA LEU A 167 -19.37 -21.29 5.59
C LEU A 167 -19.06 -22.76 5.97
N PHE A 168 -18.25 -22.95 6.99
CA PHE A 168 -17.77 -24.26 7.43
C PHE A 168 -17.99 -24.46 8.94
N PRO A 169 -19.26 -24.49 9.41
CA PRO A 169 -19.56 -24.66 10.82
C PRO A 169 -19.07 -26.03 11.31
N ASN A 170 -18.43 -26.05 12.48
CA ASN A 170 -17.93 -27.28 13.15
C ASN A 170 -16.87 -28.08 12.36
N LYS A 171 -16.20 -27.47 11.38
CA LYS A 171 -15.11 -28.11 10.63
C LYS A 171 -13.81 -27.32 10.76
N THR A 172 -12.69 -28.05 10.76
CA THR A 172 -11.40 -27.47 10.42
C THR A 172 -11.41 -27.16 8.94
N TRP A 173 -11.00 -25.95 8.56
CA TRP A 173 -10.90 -25.56 7.15
C TRP A 173 -9.87 -26.43 6.44
N SER A 174 -10.26 -27.01 5.32
CA SER A 174 -9.33 -27.78 4.50
C SER A 174 -8.29 -26.87 3.86
N ARG A 175 -7.16 -27.45 3.49
CA ARG A 175 -6.11 -26.73 2.78
C ARG A 175 -6.62 -26.05 1.48
N SER A 176 -7.49 -26.75 0.73
CA SER A 176 -8.07 -26.23 -0.51
C SER A 176 -8.96 -25.00 -0.28
N GLU A 177 -9.74 -24.99 0.81
CA GLU A 177 -10.57 -23.85 1.20
C GLU A 177 -9.73 -22.63 1.58
N ILE A 178 -8.65 -22.85 2.33
CA ILE A 178 -7.70 -21.79 2.69
C ILE A 178 -7.00 -21.24 1.42
N GLU A 179 -6.55 -22.11 0.52
CA GLU A 179 -5.90 -21.71 -0.74
C GLU A 179 -6.85 -20.93 -1.64
N LYS A 180 -8.12 -21.35 -1.74
CA LYS A 180 -9.15 -20.60 -2.46
C LYS A 180 -9.30 -19.19 -1.89
N ARG A 181 -9.41 -19.06 -0.57
CA ARG A 181 -9.54 -17.74 0.07
C ARG A 181 -8.29 -16.88 -0.08
N ILE A 182 -7.09 -17.47 -0.02
CA ILE A 182 -5.83 -16.75 -0.33
C ILE A 182 -5.84 -16.23 -1.76
N SER A 183 -6.29 -17.03 -2.73
CA SER A 183 -6.39 -16.62 -4.14
C SER A 183 -7.34 -15.44 -4.31
N GLU A 184 -8.52 -15.48 -3.68
CA GLU A 184 -9.50 -14.39 -3.71
C GLU A 184 -8.91 -13.09 -3.15
N TRP A 185 -8.22 -13.15 -1.99
CA TRP A 185 -7.59 -11.98 -1.37
C TRP A 185 -6.35 -11.48 -2.10
N SER A 186 -5.72 -12.34 -2.90
CA SER A 186 -4.55 -11.99 -3.72
C SER A 186 -4.92 -11.29 -5.02
N SER A 187 -6.19 -11.38 -5.44
CA SER A 187 -6.69 -10.91 -6.72
C SER A 187 -7.56 -9.66 -6.55
N LYS A 188 -7.65 -8.86 -7.60
CA LYS A 188 -8.63 -7.77 -7.67
C LYS A 188 -10.02 -8.35 -7.92
N ASN A 189 -11.05 -7.78 -7.32
CA ASN A 189 -12.44 -8.12 -7.59
C ASN A 189 -12.90 -7.60 -8.96
N THR A 190 -14.15 -7.83 -9.33
CA THR A 190 -14.77 -7.41 -10.59
C THR A 190 -14.70 -5.90 -10.84
N ASN A 191 -14.60 -5.09 -9.78
CA ASN A 191 -14.45 -3.63 -9.86
C ASN A 191 -12.97 -3.20 -9.92
N GLY A 192 -12.02 -4.14 -10.01
CA GLY A 192 -10.59 -3.85 -10.04
C GLY A 192 -9.98 -3.51 -8.68
N HIS A 193 -10.67 -3.81 -7.57
CA HIS A 193 -10.23 -3.47 -6.22
C HIS A 193 -9.63 -4.66 -5.48
N TYR A 194 -8.50 -4.47 -4.80
CA TYR A 194 -8.05 -5.37 -3.74
C TYR A 194 -8.88 -5.20 -2.47
N GLY A 195 -8.96 -6.23 -1.65
CA GLY A 195 -9.43 -6.11 -0.27
C GLY A 195 -8.52 -5.20 0.55
N GLU A 196 -9.09 -4.41 1.47
CA GLU A 196 -8.28 -3.64 2.40
C GLU A 196 -7.44 -4.56 3.27
N TYR A 197 -6.22 -4.16 3.57
CA TYR A 197 -5.27 -4.96 4.36
C TYR A 197 -5.03 -6.38 3.83
N CYS A 198 -5.20 -6.61 2.53
CA CYS A 198 -5.16 -7.94 1.90
C CYS A 198 -3.91 -8.75 2.29
N GLN A 199 -2.73 -8.15 2.34
CA GLN A 199 -1.51 -8.88 2.72
C GLN A 199 -1.49 -9.32 4.18
N PHE A 200 -2.15 -8.58 5.07
CA PHE A 200 -2.34 -9.02 6.46
C PHE A 200 -3.20 -10.28 6.53
N VAL A 201 -4.32 -10.30 5.81
CA VAL A 201 -5.22 -11.46 5.72
C VAL A 201 -4.50 -12.66 5.11
N ILE A 202 -3.85 -12.47 3.95
CA ILE A 202 -3.10 -13.53 3.25
C ILE A 202 -2.03 -14.13 4.15
N TYR A 203 -1.25 -13.29 4.85
CA TYR A 203 -0.20 -13.73 5.76
C TYR A 203 -0.73 -14.65 6.86
N HIS A 204 -1.86 -14.28 7.48
CA HIS A 204 -2.47 -15.10 8.54
C HIS A 204 -3.17 -16.35 8.01
N LEU A 205 -3.77 -16.31 6.83
CA LEU A 205 -4.33 -17.51 6.19
C LEU A 205 -3.22 -18.50 5.82
N ARG A 206 -2.07 -18.04 5.32
CA ARG A 206 -0.93 -18.91 5.03
C ARG A 206 -0.39 -19.64 6.26
N LYS A 207 -0.48 -19.06 7.45
CA LYS A 207 -0.07 -19.70 8.71
C LYS A 207 -1.05 -20.79 9.21
N ARG A 208 -2.25 -20.83 8.64
CA ARG A 208 -3.27 -21.85 8.97
C ARG A 208 -3.29 -23.01 7.98
N ARG A 209 -2.47 -22.94 6.96
CA ARG A 209 -2.25 -23.95 5.91
C ARG A 209 -1.34 -25.14 6.43
#